data_127302a100b695a58c5185c7a93eda05
#
_entry.id   127302a100b695a58c5185c7a93eda05
#
_cell.length_a   1.000
_cell.length_b   1.000
_cell.length_c   1.000
_cell.angle_alpha   90.00
_cell.angle_beta   90.00
_cell.angle_gamma   90.00
#
_symmetry.space_group_name_H-M   'P 1'
#
loop_
_entity.id
_entity.type
_entity.pdbx_description
1 polymer ?
#
loop_
_entity_poly.entity_id
_entity_poly.type
_entity_poly.pdbx_seq_one_letter_code
_entity_poly.pdbx_strand_id
1 'polypeptide(L)'
;MTKFYEEETAKIGYRGLTTQWDMITRLVHLPARERMPVITMHGYHAHPSGYGGSKGITLNQKSPLAENGSAVKRQSTARWLDRPYLITEFGFVFWNRFRHEQGLVYAACAALQNWNG
;
A
#
# COMPACT_ATOMS: atom_id res chain seq x y z
N MET A 1 -1.78 -20.78 -4.94
CA MET A 1 -1.75 -19.69 -5.94
C MET A 1 -0.32 -19.20 -6.16
N THR A 2 0.41 -18.71 -5.15
CA THR A 2 1.79 -18.19 -5.28
C THR A 2 2.73 -19.19 -5.95
N LYS A 3 2.75 -20.44 -5.49
CA LYS A 3 3.57 -21.51 -6.08
C LYS A 3 3.26 -21.74 -7.57
N PHE A 4 2.00 -21.68 -7.94
CA PHE A 4 1.59 -21.79 -9.35
C PHE A 4 2.20 -20.66 -10.20
N TYR A 5 2.15 -19.41 -9.72
CA TYR A 5 2.78 -18.30 -10.44
C TYR A 5 4.29 -18.44 -10.57
N GLU A 6 4.96 -18.90 -9.51
CA GLU A 6 6.40 -19.18 -9.55
C GLU A 6 6.74 -20.22 -10.62
N GLU A 7 5.98 -21.30 -10.66
CA GLU A 7 6.16 -22.38 -11.64
C GLU A 7 5.89 -21.92 -13.08
N GLU A 8 4.83 -21.15 -13.32
CA GLU A 8 4.48 -20.67 -14.65
C GLU A 8 5.45 -19.61 -15.15
N THR A 9 5.86 -18.68 -14.29
CA THR A 9 6.86 -17.68 -14.66
C THR A 9 8.23 -18.31 -14.96
N ALA A 10 8.61 -19.34 -14.22
CA ALA A 10 9.84 -20.09 -14.49
C ALA A 10 9.80 -20.81 -15.86
N LYS A 11 8.66 -21.40 -16.23
CA LYS A 11 8.49 -22.10 -17.53
C LYS A 11 8.71 -21.17 -18.74
N ILE A 12 8.30 -19.91 -18.62
CA ILE A 12 8.48 -18.92 -19.69
C ILE A 12 9.82 -18.17 -19.62
N GLY A 13 10.68 -18.56 -18.68
CA GLY A 13 12.00 -17.95 -18.50
C GLY A 13 11.98 -16.54 -17.92
N TYR A 14 10.89 -16.15 -17.27
CA TYR A 14 10.78 -14.83 -16.63
C TYR A 14 11.77 -14.71 -15.45
N ARG A 15 12.57 -13.64 -15.45
CA ARG A 15 13.59 -13.37 -14.42
C ARG A 15 13.36 -12.08 -13.65
N GLY A 16 12.26 -11.40 -13.89
CA GLY A 16 11.91 -10.17 -13.18
C GLY A 16 11.45 -10.44 -11.76
N LEU A 17 11.44 -9.39 -10.96
CA LEU A 17 10.89 -9.44 -9.62
C LEU A 17 9.36 -9.54 -9.69
N THR A 18 8.80 -10.32 -8.79
CA THR A 18 7.36 -10.50 -8.66
C THR A 18 6.87 -10.05 -7.31
N THR A 19 5.64 -9.59 -7.24
CA THR A 19 4.99 -9.22 -5.99
C THR A 19 3.51 -9.59 -6.02
N GLN A 20 2.92 -9.73 -4.86
CA GLN A 20 1.48 -10.01 -4.69
C GLN A 20 0.95 -9.37 -3.40
N TRP A 21 -0.38 -9.25 -3.31
CA TRP A 21 -1.07 -8.84 -2.09
C TRP A 21 -0.71 -7.43 -1.64
N ASP A 22 -0.70 -6.51 -2.56
CA ASP A 22 -0.25 -5.14 -2.29
C ASP A 22 -1.32 -4.22 -1.66
N MET A 23 -2.48 -4.76 -1.31
CA MET A 23 -3.57 -3.93 -0.76
C MET A 23 -3.89 -4.16 0.72
N ILE A 24 -3.73 -5.38 1.23
CA ILE A 24 -4.25 -5.74 2.54
C ILE A 24 -3.17 -6.36 3.42
N THR A 25 -2.93 -5.75 4.56
CA THR A 25 -2.06 -6.27 5.62
C THR A 25 -2.87 -7.10 6.62
N ARG A 26 -3.13 -8.35 6.29
CA ARG A 26 -3.69 -9.31 7.25
C ARG A 26 -2.67 -10.39 7.53
N LEU A 27 -2.64 -10.89 8.76
CA LEU A 27 -1.72 -11.97 9.16
C LEU A 27 -1.80 -13.20 8.26
N VAL A 28 -2.97 -13.51 7.76
CA VAL A 28 -3.20 -14.62 6.82
C VAL A 28 -2.42 -14.49 5.51
N HIS A 29 -2.00 -13.28 5.14
CA HIS A 29 -1.23 -13.04 3.91
C HIS A 29 0.29 -13.15 4.12
N LEU A 30 0.77 -13.21 5.34
CA LEU A 30 2.21 -13.27 5.63
C LEU A 30 2.91 -14.43 4.92
N PRO A 31 2.39 -15.67 4.93
CA PRO A 31 3.05 -16.78 4.22
C PRO A 31 3.17 -16.58 2.71
N ALA A 32 2.22 -15.85 2.10
CA ALA A 32 2.30 -15.52 0.68
C ALA A 32 3.34 -14.42 0.42
N ARG A 33 3.36 -13.40 1.27
CA ARG A 33 4.34 -12.28 1.19
C ARG A 33 5.76 -12.75 1.46
N GLU A 34 5.95 -13.71 2.37
CA GLU A 34 7.25 -14.29 2.67
C GLU A 34 7.94 -14.87 1.44
N ARG A 35 7.17 -15.33 0.47
CA ARG A 35 7.69 -15.90 -0.79
C ARG A 35 8.01 -14.84 -1.85
N MET A 36 7.60 -13.60 -1.65
CA MET A 36 7.79 -12.55 -2.66
C MET A 36 9.17 -11.90 -2.54
N PRO A 37 9.90 -11.72 -3.63
CA PRO A 37 11.18 -11.03 -3.63
C PRO A 37 11.06 -9.53 -3.35
N VAL A 38 9.89 -8.96 -3.62
CA VAL A 38 9.56 -7.56 -3.35
C VAL A 38 8.23 -7.50 -2.61
N ILE A 39 8.18 -6.68 -1.58
CA ILE A 39 6.95 -6.42 -0.84
C ILE A 39 6.36 -5.11 -1.33
N THR A 40 5.09 -5.15 -1.70
CA THR A 40 4.35 -3.96 -2.14
C THR A 40 3.14 -3.72 -1.26
N MET A 41 2.73 -2.48 -1.23
CA MET A 41 1.51 -2.07 -0.56
C MET A 41 0.91 -0.86 -1.27
N HIS A 42 -0.42 -0.76 -1.29
CA HIS A 42 -1.11 0.47 -1.64
C HIS A 42 -2.20 0.80 -0.64
N GLY A 43 -2.65 2.03 -0.69
CA GLY A 43 -3.75 2.49 0.15
C GLY A 43 -3.87 3.99 0.17
N TYR A 44 -5.02 4.44 0.64
CA TYR A 44 -5.40 5.84 0.57
C TYR A 44 -5.86 6.35 1.92
N HIS A 45 -5.61 7.63 2.15
CA HIS A 45 -6.30 8.39 3.17
C HIS A 45 -7.62 8.90 2.59
N ALA A 46 -8.67 8.86 3.41
CA ALA A 46 -10.00 9.34 3.04
C ALA A 46 -10.54 8.71 1.73
N HIS A 47 -10.39 7.39 1.59
CA HIS A 47 -11.00 6.70 0.45
C HIS A 47 -12.51 6.97 0.42
N PRO A 48 -13.08 7.33 -0.74
CA PRO A 48 -14.49 7.61 -0.86
C PRO A 48 -15.37 6.42 -0.47
N SER A 49 -16.50 6.70 0.13
CA SER A 49 -17.52 5.71 0.45
C SER A 49 -18.85 6.05 -0.22
N GLY A 50 -19.77 5.10 -0.26
CA GLY A 50 -21.08 5.31 -0.85
C GLY A 50 -21.18 5.03 -2.35
N TYR A 51 -20.19 4.36 -2.94
CA TYR A 51 -20.25 3.94 -4.34
C TYR A 51 -21.48 3.08 -4.61
N GLY A 52 -22.27 3.45 -5.63
CA GLY A 52 -23.49 2.76 -5.99
C GLY A 52 -24.68 2.97 -5.05
N GLY A 53 -24.53 3.79 -4.04
CA GLY A 53 -25.61 4.12 -3.10
C GLY A 53 -26.41 5.36 -3.53
N SER A 54 -27.69 5.40 -3.12
CA SER A 54 -28.62 6.52 -3.41
C SER A 54 -28.21 7.84 -2.73
N LYS A 55 -27.35 7.80 -1.72
CA LYS A 55 -26.91 8.97 -0.95
C LYS A 55 -25.71 9.70 -1.54
N GLY A 56 -25.20 9.23 -2.67
CA GLY A 56 -24.00 9.76 -3.32
C GLY A 56 -22.70 9.35 -2.63
N ILE A 57 -21.60 9.77 -3.23
CA ILE A 57 -20.24 9.48 -2.74
C ILE A 57 -19.87 10.49 -1.65
N THR A 58 -19.37 10.00 -0.54
CA THR A 58 -18.90 10.84 0.58
C THR A 58 -17.41 10.67 0.78
N LEU A 59 -16.76 11.74 1.21
CA LEU A 59 -15.33 11.79 1.46
C LEU A 59 -15.05 12.39 2.84
N ASN A 60 -14.21 11.72 3.60
CA ASN A 60 -13.69 12.24 4.85
C ASN A 60 -12.84 13.48 4.62
N GLN A 61 -13.05 14.55 5.41
CA GLN A 61 -12.32 15.81 5.33
C GLN A 61 -11.36 16.00 6.53
N LYS A 62 -10.83 14.92 7.06
CA LYS A 62 -9.87 14.98 8.17
C LYS A 62 -8.43 15.03 7.68
N SER A 63 -7.59 15.69 8.47
CA SER A 63 -6.14 15.65 8.28
C SER A 63 -5.58 14.29 8.65
N PRO A 64 -4.76 13.66 7.81
CA PRO A 64 -4.06 12.42 8.16
C PRO A 64 -3.11 12.59 9.35
N LEU A 65 -2.50 13.77 9.50
CA LEU A 65 -1.65 14.07 10.66
C LEU A 65 -2.47 14.14 11.95
N ALA A 66 -3.64 14.77 11.90
CA ALA A 66 -4.57 14.81 13.05
C ALA A 66 -5.12 13.40 13.41
N GLU A 67 -5.16 12.49 12.45
CA GLU A 67 -5.47 11.06 12.67
C GLU A 67 -4.23 10.21 12.99
N ASN A 68 -3.17 10.81 13.50
CA ASN A 68 -1.91 10.15 13.86
C ASN A 68 -1.24 9.40 12.70
N GLY A 69 -1.41 9.85 11.47
CA GLY A 69 -0.82 9.20 10.29
C GLY A 69 -1.35 7.79 10.04
N SER A 70 -2.59 7.51 10.37
CA SER A 70 -3.17 6.16 10.36
C SER A 70 -3.04 5.43 9.01
N ALA A 71 -3.16 6.17 7.90
CA ALA A 71 -3.00 5.62 6.55
C ALA A 71 -1.57 5.12 6.31
N VAL A 72 -0.58 5.96 6.61
CA VAL A 72 0.85 5.62 6.43
C VAL A 72 1.29 4.53 7.39
N LYS A 73 0.86 4.59 8.65
CA LYS A 73 1.15 3.53 9.63
C LYS A 73 0.66 2.17 9.16
N ARG A 74 -0.55 2.10 8.62
CA ARG A 74 -1.13 0.85 8.09
C ARG A 74 -0.30 0.30 6.92
N GLN A 75 0.17 1.16 6.04
CA GLN A 75 1.05 0.74 4.95
C GLN A 75 2.42 0.29 5.47
N SER A 76 2.98 1.00 6.43
CA SER A 76 4.26 0.66 7.06
C SER A 76 4.28 -0.73 7.69
N THR A 77 3.15 -1.25 8.17
CA THR A 77 3.06 -2.59 8.76
C THR A 77 3.29 -3.72 7.75
N ALA A 78 3.24 -3.44 6.46
CA ALA A 78 3.54 -4.41 5.43
C ALA A 78 5.04 -4.60 5.17
N ARG A 79 5.88 -3.68 5.65
CA ARG A 79 7.31 -3.68 5.38
C ARG A 79 8.01 -4.87 6.04
N TRP A 80 8.85 -5.55 5.27
CA TRP A 80 9.82 -6.54 5.74
C TRP A 80 11.22 -5.94 5.70
N LEU A 81 12.04 -6.19 6.70
CA LEU A 81 13.33 -5.53 6.84
C LEU A 81 14.40 -6.03 5.87
N ASP A 82 14.25 -7.25 5.41
CA ASP A 82 15.21 -7.96 4.57
C ASP A 82 14.87 -7.91 3.07
N ARG A 83 13.84 -7.16 2.68
CA ARG A 83 13.34 -7.11 1.31
C ARG A 83 13.01 -5.70 0.87
N PRO A 84 13.13 -5.41 -0.44
CA PRO A 84 12.63 -4.16 -1.00
C PRO A 84 11.16 -3.96 -0.68
N TYR A 85 10.81 -2.74 -0.28
CA TYR A 85 9.46 -2.33 0.00
C TYR A 85 9.05 -1.13 -0.86
N LEU A 86 7.95 -1.28 -1.58
CA LEU A 86 7.44 -0.27 -2.49
C LEU A 86 5.99 0.07 -2.16
N ILE A 87 5.66 1.35 -2.23
CA ILE A 87 4.27 1.80 -2.23
C ILE A 87 3.84 2.01 -3.68
N THR A 88 3.07 1.09 -4.21
CA THR A 88 2.65 1.08 -5.62
C THR A 88 1.62 2.15 -5.94
N GLU A 89 0.78 2.46 -4.97
CA GLU A 89 -0.19 3.54 -5.06
C GLU A 89 -0.41 4.14 -3.68
N PHE A 90 -0.52 5.46 -3.63
CA PHE A 90 -0.89 6.17 -2.41
C PHE A 90 -1.59 7.48 -2.74
N GLY A 91 -2.35 7.98 -1.80
CA GLY A 91 -2.96 9.28 -2.01
C GLY A 91 -3.88 9.72 -0.87
N PHE A 92 -4.00 11.03 -0.78
CA PHE A 92 -5.09 11.70 -0.10
C PHE A 92 -6.07 12.08 -1.19
N VAL A 93 -7.18 11.36 -1.22
CA VAL A 93 -8.07 11.36 -2.38
C VAL A 93 -8.60 12.76 -2.68
N PHE A 94 -8.74 13.06 -3.97
CA PHE A 94 -9.23 14.36 -4.45
C PHE A 94 -10.51 14.79 -3.72
N TRP A 95 -10.58 16.08 -3.45
CA TRP A 95 -11.49 16.84 -2.61
C TRP A 95 -11.19 16.80 -1.10
N ASN A 96 -10.32 15.94 -0.59
CA ASN A 96 -9.82 16.13 0.76
C ASN A 96 -8.96 17.39 0.81
N ARG A 97 -9.33 18.34 1.67
CA ARG A 97 -8.65 19.64 1.78
C ARG A 97 -7.21 19.56 2.31
N PHE A 98 -6.84 18.43 2.92
CA PHE A 98 -5.51 18.20 3.49
C PHE A 98 -4.56 17.46 2.54
N ARG A 99 -4.87 17.41 1.25
CA ARG A 99 -4.02 16.75 0.24
C ARG A 99 -2.58 17.30 0.20
N HIS A 100 -2.38 18.53 0.59
CA HIS A 100 -1.06 19.16 0.66
C HIS A 100 -0.12 18.47 1.67
N GLU A 101 -0.66 17.75 2.65
CA GLU A 101 0.14 16.98 3.62
C GLU A 101 0.75 15.70 3.02
N GLN A 102 0.23 15.21 1.90
CA GLN A 102 0.60 13.94 1.31
C GLN A 102 2.10 13.80 1.05
N GLY A 103 2.67 14.75 0.30
CA GLY A 103 4.07 14.68 -0.08
C GLY A 103 5.01 14.64 1.13
N LEU A 104 4.77 15.52 2.09
CA LEU A 104 5.59 15.61 3.31
C LEU A 104 5.47 14.35 4.16
N VAL A 105 4.26 13.88 4.40
CA VAL A 105 4.01 12.71 5.26
C VAL A 105 4.63 11.43 4.69
N TYR A 106 4.39 11.15 3.40
CA TYR A 106 4.95 9.95 2.78
C TYR A 106 6.45 10.04 2.61
N ALA A 107 6.99 11.18 2.17
CA ALA A 107 8.43 11.37 2.02
C ALA A 107 9.17 11.20 3.36
N ALA A 108 8.67 11.81 4.43
CA ALA A 108 9.24 11.65 5.76
C ALA A 108 9.22 10.19 6.24
N CYS A 109 8.09 9.51 6.09
CA CYS A 109 7.97 8.11 6.49
C CYS A 109 8.84 7.18 5.65
N ALA A 110 8.90 7.38 4.34
CA ALA A 110 9.73 6.62 3.43
C ALA A 110 11.22 6.75 3.81
N ALA A 111 11.67 7.97 4.05
CA ALA A 111 13.05 8.25 4.46
C ALA A 111 13.39 7.63 5.83
N LEU A 112 12.52 7.84 6.84
CA LEU A 112 12.73 7.30 8.18
C LEU A 112 12.72 5.77 8.24
N GLN A 113 11.95 5.12 7.39
CA GLN A 113 11.80 3.67 7.37
C GLN A 113 12.58 3.00 6.24
N ASN A 114 13.36 3.76 5.50
CA ASN A 114 14.15 3.23 4.38
C ASN A 114 13.31 2.42 3.39
N TRP A 115 12.22 3.01 2.91
CA TRP A 115 11.45 2.42 1.82
C TRP A 115 12.19 2.58 0.49
N ASN A 116 11.99 1.66 -0.42
CA ASN A 116 12.72 1.62 -1.69
C ASN A 116 11.99 2.35 -2.84
N GLY A 117 10.72 2.62 -2.66
CA GLY A 117 9.91 3.35 -3.62
C GLY A 117 8.44 3.43 -3.25
#